data_bdaf477132f92df486fe8c7c84349e8e
#
_entry.id   bdaf477132f92df486fe8c7c84349e8e
#
_cell.length_a   1.000
_cell.length_b   1.000
_cell.length_c   1.000
_cell.angle_alpha   90.00
_cell.angle_beta   90.00
_cell.angle_gamma   90.00
#
_symmetry.space_group_name_H-M   'P 1'
#
loop_
_entity.id
_entity.type
_entity.pdbx_description
1 polymer ?
#
loop_
_entity_poly.entity_id
_entity_poly.type
_entity_poly.pdbx_seq_one_letter_code
_entity_poly.pdbx_strand_id
1 'polypeptide(L)'
;TNPKCQAKHVKSFALFVSRDAMNIEGLSEATLEKFIFHGYVKDFTDLFHLDNYRDEIMTMDGFGEKSFLKLQNSIEKARKTTLARLVYGLGIPGIGSANAKVICRALGNDSQRVLQAEEAELVEIQGVGAVMAKSYVDYFKEEEHQEIYKRLLDEVELEEEEVTEDSQKFAG
;
A
#
# COMPACT_ATOMS: atom_id res chain seq x y z
N THR A 1 5.54 17.02 18.61
CA THR A 1 5.13 15.79 17.94
C THR A 1 5.68 14.58 18.67
N ASN A 2 4.84 13.60 18.82
CA ASN A 2 5.17 12.39 19.56
C ASN A 2 6.12 11.50 18.76
N PRO A 3 7.35 11.21 19.26
CA PRO A 3 8.29 10.36 18.55
C PRO A 3 7.73 8.97 18.19
N LYS A 4 6.84 8.42 19.04
CA LYS A 4 6.21 7.14 18.78
C LYS A 4 5.28 7.20 17.57
N CYS A 5 4.55 8.31 17.40
CA CYS A 5 3.69 8.52 16.24
C CYS A 5 4.50 8.64 14.97
N GLN A 6 5.64 9.34 15.03
CA GLN A 6 6.55 9.44 13.90
C GLN A 6 7.13 8.10 13.51
N ALA A 7 7.54 7.30 14.49
CA ALA A 7 8.10 5.99 14.24
C ALA A 7 7.07 5.07 13.59
N LYS A 8 5.82 5.09 14.06
CA LYS A 8 4.73 4.32 13.47
C LYS A 8 4.45 4.77 12.04
N HIS A 9 4.48 6.08 11.82
CA HIS A 9 4.24 6.65 10.51
C HIS A 9 5.31 6.20 9.51
N VAL A 10 6.59 6.25 9.91
CA VAL A 10 7.70 5.77 9.09
C VAL A 10 7.52 4.28 8.77
N LYS A 11 7.16 3.49 9.77
CA LYS A 11 6.95 2.04 9.58
C LYS A 11 5.80 1.75 8.62
N SER A 12 4.72 2.52 8.70
CA SER A 12 3.60 2.39 7.78
C SER A 12 4.02 2.65 6.33
N PHE A 13 4.79 3.71 6.11
CA PHE A 13 5.32 4.00 4.78
C PHE A 13 6.30 2.93 4.32
N ALA A 14 7.15 2.43 5.23
CA ALA A 14 8.11 1.38 4.89
C ALA A 14 7.38 0.12 4.41
N LEU A 15 6.27 -0.24 5.05
CA LEU A 15 5.45 -1.37 4.61
C LEU A 15 4.84 -1.10 3.25
N PHE A 16 4.26 0.10 3.08
CA PHE A 16 3.59 0.46 1.83
C PHE A 16 4.53 0.36 0.62
N VAL A 17 5.79 0.78 0.77
CA VAL A 17 6.77 0.76 -0.32
C VAL A 17 7.50 -0.57 -0.44
N SER A 18 7.27 -1.50 0.48
CA SER A 18 8.00 -2.76 0.52
C SER A 18 7.74 -3.63 -0.71
N ARG A 19 8.62 -4.59 -0.90
CA ARG A 19 8.62 -5.49 -2.06
C ARG A 19 7.29 -6.21 -2.29
N ASP A 20 6.66 -6.68 -1.22
CA ASP A 20 5.42 -7.44 -1.33
C ASP A 20 4.18 -6.54 -1.42
N ALA A 21 4.35 -5.25 -1.18
CA ALA A 21 3.29 -4.25 -1.32
C ALA A 21 3.47 -3.51 -2.64
N MET A 22 3.69 -2.20 -2.60
CA MET A 22 3.79 -1.39 -3.83
C MET A 22 5.14 -1.50 -4.53
N ASN A 23 6.14 -2.05 -3.86
CA ASN A 23 7.46 -2.31 -4.44
C ASN A 23 8.09 -1.06 -5.06
N ILE A 24 8.17 0.00 -4.26
CA ILE A 24 8.83 1.24 -4.67
C ILE A 24 10.26 1.21 -4.17
N GLU A 25 11.22 1.19 -5.09
CA GLU A 25 12.63 1.18 -4.77
C GLU A 25 13.15 2.61 -4.58
N GLY A 26 14.20 2.74 -3.78
CA GLY A 26 14.85 4.03 -3.57
C GLY A 26 14.38 4.78 -2.35
N LEU A 27 13.55 4.17 -1.52
CA LEU A 27 13.04 4.78 -0.29
C LEU A 27 13.40 3.95 0.93
N SER A 28 14.53 4.29 1.57
CA SER A 28 14.89 3.70 2.86
C SER A 28 14.03 4.34 3.96
N GLU A 29 14.03 3.72 5.15
CA GLU A 29 13.32 4.31 6.30
C GLU A 29 13.89 5.70 6.63
N ALA A 30 15.21 5.88 6.51
CA ALA A 30 15.84 7.17 6.75
C ALA A 30 15.34 8.23 5.76
N THR A 31 15.20 7.84 4.49
CA THR A 31 14.68 8.75 3.47
C THR A 31 13.23 9.10 3.72
N LEU A 32 12.43 8.09 4.06
CA LEU A 32 11.01 8.29 4.38
C LEU A 32 10.86 9.22 5.58
N GLU A 33 11.69 9.04 6.60
CA GLU A 33 11.67 9.90 7.78
C GLU A 33 11.92 11.35 7.40
N LYS A 34 12.89 11.60 6.52
CA LYS A 34 13.17 12.94 6.03
C LYS A 34 12.00 13.54 5.26
N PHE A 35 11.38 12.74 4.40
CA PHE A 35 10.23 13.20 3.61
C PHE A 35 9.04 13.54 4.51
N ILE A 36 8.81 12.73 5.53
CA ILE A 36 7.76 12.98 6.51
C ILE A 36 8.06 14.26 7.31
N PHE A 37 9.31 14.39 7.75
CA PHE A 37 9.74 15.56 8.53
C PHE A 37 9.55 16.86 7.76
N HIS A 38 9.89 16.83 6.46
CA HIS A 38 9.76 18.03 5.62
C HIS A 38 8.33 18.27 5.10
N GLY A 39 7.42 17.35 5.41
CA GLY A 39 6.05 17.48 4.97
C GLY A 39 5.81 17.16 3.50
N TYR A 40 6.76 16.51 2.85
CA TYR A 40 6.62 16.10 1.45
C TYR A 40 5.60 14.97 1.31
N VAL A 41 5.51 14.10 2.30
CA VAL A 41 4.52 13.04 2.34
C VAL A 41 3.78 13.08 3.66
N LYS A 42 2.45 13.12 3.59
CA LYS A 42 1.56 13.11 4.74
C LYS A 42 0.80 11.79 4.79
N ASP A 43 0.36 11.31 3.63
CA ASP A 43 -0.24 10.00 3.50
C ASP A 43 0.34 9.31 2.27
N PHE A 44 -0.07 8.07 2.02
CA PHE A 44 0.50 7.25 0.95
C PHE A 44 0.35 7.87 -0.43
N THR A 45 -0.74 8.61 -0.66
CA THR A 45 -0.99 9.19 -1.99
C THR A 45 0.06 10.22 -2.38
N ASP A 46 0.65 10.88 -1.39
CA ASP A 46 1.68 11.90 -1.64
C ASP A 46 2.93 11.32 -2.29
N LEU A 47 3.16 10.01 -2.13
CA LEU A 47 4.30 9.35 -2.77
C LEU A 47 4.21 9.43 -4.30
N PHE A 48 2.99 9.51 -4.83
CA PHE A 48 2.77 9.60 -6.26
C PHE A 48 2.87 11.03 -6.80
N HIS A 49 3.17 11.97 -5.93
CA HIS A 49 3.25 13.40 -6.27
C HIS A 49 4.55 14.03 -5.75
N LEU A 50 5.61 13.24 -5.61
CA LEU A 50 6.91 13.73 -5.14
C LEU A 50 7.55 14.72 -6.12
N ASP A 51 7.14 14.73 -7.36
CA ASP A 51 7.61 15.70 -8.34
C ASP A 51 7.25 17.13 -7.95
N ASN A 52 6.23 17.32 -7.12
CA ASN A 52 5.90 18.64 -6.56
C ASN A 52 7.03 19.19 -5.69
N TYR A 53 7.89 18.32 -5.18
CA TYR A 53 9.02 18.69 -4.32
C TYR A 53 10.36 18.32 -4.95
N ARG A 54 10.37 18.18 -6.27
CA ARG A 54 11.56 17.75 -7.01
C ARG A 54 12.82 18.53 -6.65
N ASP A 55 12.73 19.85 -6.70
CA ASP A 55 13.90 20.71 -6.47
C ASP A 55 14.42 20.55 -5.04
N GLU A 56 13.52 20.52 -4.08
CA GLU A 56 13.89 20.35 -2.67
C GLU A 56 14.53 18.99 -2.42
N ILE A 57 13.93 17.93 -2.97
CA ILE A 57 14.44 16.56 -2.80
C ILE A 57 15.82 16.41 -3.44
N MET A 58 16.03 17.01 -4.61
CA MET A 58 17.31 16.88 -5.33
C MET A 58 18.46 17.57 -4.60
N THR A 59 18.16 18.50 -3.69
CA THR A 59 19.18 19.15 -2.89
C THR A 59 19.51 18.41 -1.59
N MET A 60 18.74 17.37 -1.26
CA MET A 60 18.97 16.59 -0.05
C MET A 60 20.23 15.72 -0.17
N ASP A 61 20.92 15.52 0.96
CA ASP A 61 22.06 14.62 1.01
C ASP A 61 21.67 13.21 0.59
N GLY A 62 22.43 12.60 -0.31
CA GLY A 62 22.15 11.28 -0.82
C GLY A 62 21.17 11.25 -1.98
N PHE A 63 20.63 12.41 -2.35
CA PHE A 63 19.78 12.55 -3.54
C PHE A 63 20.43 13.49 -4.53
N GLY A 64 20.39 13.12 -5.76
CA GLY A 64 20.77 13.99 -6.87
C GLY A 64 19.73 13.72 -7.96
N GLU A 65 20.00 14.24 -9.12
CA GLU A 65 19.11 14.07 -10.26
C GLU A 65 18.89 12.58 -10.59
N LYS A 66 19.97 11.78 -10.61
CA LYS A 66 19.88 10.36 -10.93
C LYS A 66 19.02 9.59 -9.92
N SER A 67 19.26 9.84 -8.63
CA SER A 67 18.50 9.18 -7.56
C SER A 67 17.03 9.55 -7.62
N PHE A 68 16.74 10.82 -7.89
CA PHE A 68 15.36 11.28 -8.00
C PHE A 68 14.66 10.63 -9.19
N LEU A 69 15.31 10.60 -10.36
CA LEU A 69 14.74 9.99 -11.55
C LEU A 69 14.51 8.49 -11.37
N LYS A 70 15.43 7.82 -10.71
CA LYS A 70 15.29 6.40 -10.40
C LYS A 70 14.09 6.15 -9.52
N LEU A 71 13.92 6.99 -8.49
CA LEU A 71 12.77 6.91 -7.59
C LEU A 71 11.47 7.17 -8.36
N GLN A 72 11.44 8.21 -9.19
CA GLN A 72 10.26 8.54 -9.99
C GLN A 72 9.87 7.39 -10.93
N ASN A 73 10.86 6.77 -11.57
CA ASN A 73 10.61 5.63 -12.44
C ASN A 73 10.02 4.47 -11.67
N SER A 74 10.53 4.23 -10.46
CA SER A 74 10.00 3.16 -9.60
C SER A 74 8.56 3.44 -9.19
N ILE A 75 8.26 4.69 -8.87
CA ILE A 75 6.90 5.11 -8.50
C ILE A 75 5.94 4.90 -9.68
N GLU A 76 6.37 5.29 -10.88
CA GLU A 76 5.51 5.13 -12.06
C GLU A 76 5.24 3.66 -12.37
N LYS A 77 6.24 2.79 -12.18
CA LYS A 77 6.04 1.35 -12.30
C LYS A 77 5.07 0.82 -11.25
N ALA A 78 5.13 1.37 -10.06
CA ALA A 78 4.28 0.94 -8.95
C ALA A 78 2.81 1.29 -9.16
N ARG A 79 2.50 2.23 -10.05
CA ARG A 79 1.11 2.55 -10.37
C ARG A 79 0.36 1.36 -10.93
N LYS A 80 1.06 0.44 -11.59
CA LYS A 80 0.47 -0.82 -12.06
C LYS A 80 0.67 -1.84 -10.95
N THR A 81 -0.41 -2.23 -10.32
CA THR A 81 -0.37 -3.10 -9.15
C THR A 81 -1.64 -3.95 -9.08
N THR A 82 -1.69 -4.85 -8.12
CA THR A 82 -2.89 -5.66 -7.88
C THR A 82 -3.60 -5.14 -6.65
N LEU A 83 -4.88 -5.44 -6.56
CA LEU A 83 -5.68 -5.04 -5.39
C LEU A 83 -5.11 -5.65 -4.11
N ALA A 84 -4.67 -6.91 -4.17
CA ALA A 84 -4.09 -7.59 -3.01
C ALA A 84 -2.83 -6.88 -2.50
N ARG A 85 -1.97 -6.43 -3.40
CA ARG A 85 -0.76 -5.68 -3.02
C ARG A 85 -1.11 -4.35 -2.37
N LEU A 86 -2.09 -3.66 -2.94
CA LEU A 86 -2.56 -2.39 -2.39
C LEU A 86 -3.11 -2.57 -0.98
N VAL A 87 -3.98 -3.56 -0.80
CA VAL A 87 -4.58 -3.85 0.51
C VAL A 87 -3.52 -4.22 1.54
N TYR A 88 -2.57 -5.07 1.15
CA TYR A 88 -1.47 -5.41 2.04
C TYR A 88 -0.67 -4.16 2.44
N GLY A 89 -0.40 -3.29 1.46
CA GLY A 89 0.36 -2.06 1.69
C GLY A 89 -0.32 -1.08 2.65
N LEU A 90 -1.63 -1.16 2.79
CA LEU A 90 -2.35 -0.30 3.74
C LEU A 90 -1.96 -0.56 5.19
N GLY A 91 -1.44 -1.76 5.48
CA GLY A 91 -0.98 -2.09 6.83
C GLY A 91 -2.09 -2.42 7.81
N ILE A 92 -3.15 -3.07 7.34
CA ILE A 92 -4.24 -3.50 8.22
C ILE A 92 -3.67 -4.49 9.24
N PRO A 93 -3.81 -4.24 10.55
CA PRO A 93 -3.21 -5.11 11.56
C PRO A 93 -3.62 -6.57 11.40
N GLY A 94 -2.63 -7.46 11.44
CA GLY A 94 -2.86 -8.90 11.36
C GLY A 94 -3.07 -9.46 9.97
N ILE A 95 -3.04 -8.63 8.94
CA ILE A 95 -3.25 -9.07 7.56
C ILE A 95 -1.95 -9.00 6.78
N GLY A 96 -1.36 -10.17 6.51
CA GLY A 96 -0.16 -10.27 5.71
C GLY A 96 -0.47 -10.36 4.22
N SER A 97 0.57 -10.51 3.41
CA SER A 97 0.42 -10.55 1.95
C SER A 97 -0.44 -11.73 1.49
N ALA A 98 -0.26 -12.91 2.08
CA ALA A 98 -1.03 -14.09 1.72
C ALA A 98 -2.52 -13.91 2.05
N ASN A 99 -2.80 -13.37 3.23
CA ASN A 99 -4.19 -13.15 3.65
C ASN A 99 -4.86 -12.06 2.80
N ALA A 100 -4.12 -11.03 2.43
CA ALA A 100 -4.64 -9.99 1.54
C ALA A 100 -5.07 -10.60 0.20
N LYS A 101 -4.26 -11.51 -0.34
CA LYS A 101 -4.60 -12.21 -1.59
C LYS A 101 -5.87 -13.04 -1.45
N VAL A 102 -5.96 -13.80 -0.35
CA VAL A 102 -7.12 -14.65 -0.08
C VAL A 102 -8.39 -13.82 0.03
N ILE A 103 -8.33 -12.74 0.80
CA ILE A 103 -9.48 -11.86 1.00
C ILE A 103 -9.91 -11.20 -0.31
N CYS A 104 -8.96 -10.61 -1.03
CA CYS A 104 -9.28 -9.92 -2.29
C CYS A 104 -9.85 -10.88 -3.32
N ARG A 105 -9.28 -12.08 -3.42
CA ARG A 105 -9.77 -13.09 -4.35
C ARG A 105 -11.21 -13.51 -4.00
N ALA A 106 -11.48 -13.73 -2.72
CA ALA A 106 -12.82 -14.11 -2.26
C ALA A 106 -13.84 -12.99 -2.51
N LEU A 107 -13.39 -11.75 -2.51
CA LEU A 107 -14.25 -10.59 -2.78
C LEU A 107 -14.28 -10.23 -4.28
N GLY A 108 -13.78 -11.13 -5.13
CA GLY A 108 -13.84 -10.96 -6.57
C GLY A 108 -12.88 -9.94 -7.14
N ASN A 109 -11.86 -9.56 -6.37
CA ASN A 109 -10.90 -8.51 -6.72
C ASN A 109 -11.62 -7.20 -7.09
N ASP A 110 -12.72 -6.95 -6.39
CA ASP A 110 -13.56 -5.78 -6.59
C ASP A 110 -13.24 -4.76 -5.50
N SER A 111 -12.73 -3.60 -5.90
CA SER A 111 -12.30 -2.55 -4.97
C SER A 111 -13.44 -2.04 -4.07
N GLN A 112 -14.65 -2.02 -4.58
CA GLN A 112 -15.81 -1.59 -3.78
C GLN A 112 -16.18 -2.64 -2.73
N ARG A 113 -16.14 -3.91 -3.10
CA ARG A 113 -16.41 -4.99 -2.16
C ARG A 113 -15.37 -5.04 -1.05
N VAL A 114 -14.11 -4.75 -1.40
CA VAL A 114 -13.01 -4.66 -0.40
C VAL A 114 -13.33 -3.58 0.63
N LEU A 115 -13.78 -2.42 0.17
CA LEU A 115 -14.11 -1.30 1.05
C LEU A 115 -15.31 -1.59 1.93
N GLN A 116 -16.31 -2.30 1.43
CA GLN A 116 -17.61 -2.48 2.06
C GLN A 116 -17.79 -3.83 2.76
N ALA A 117 -16.77 -4.69 2.75
CA ALA A 117 -16.89 -6.03 3.32
C ALA A 117 -17.26 -5.99 4.81
N GLU A 118 -18.16 -6.87 5.20
CA GLU A 118 -18.63 -6.98 6.58
C GLU A 118 -17.98 -8.18 7.27
N GLU A 119 -17.94 -8.16 8.61
CA GLU A 119 -17.35 -9.25 9.39
C GLU A 119 -17.98 -10.60 9.05
N ALA A 120 -19.30 -10.65 8.93
CA ALA A 120 -20.02 -11.88 8.63
C ALA A 120 -19.57 -12.50 7.29
N GLU A 121 -19.31 -11.65 6.31
CA GLU A 121 -18.85 -12.08 5.00
C GLU A 121 -17.40 -12.59 5.07
N LEU A 122 -16.57 -11.85 5.79
CA LEU A 122 -15.14 -12.17 5.88
C LEU A 122 -14.87 -13.49 6.61
N VAL A 123 -15.62 -13.77 7.68
CA VAL A 123 -15.41 -15.01 8.44
C VAL A 123 -15.77 -16.26 7.64
N GLU A 124 -16.55 -16.13 6.58
CA GLU A 124 -16.88 -17.25 5.68
C GLU A 124 -15.69 -17.61 4.79
N ILE A 125 -14.71 -16.73 4.67
CA ILE A 125 -13.52 -16.98 3.85
C ILE A 125 -12.59 -17.94 4.60
N GLN A 126 -12.21 -19.02 3.94
CA GLN A 126 -11.30 -20.00 4.54
C GLN A 126 -9.96 -19.31 4.88
N GLY A 127 -9.54 -19.47 6.11
CA GLY A 127 -8.30 -18.87 6.60
C GLY A 127 -8.49 -17.50 7.25
N VAL A 128 -9.71 -16.98 7.26
CA VAL A 128 -10.01 -15.69 7.89
C VAL A 128 -10.83 -15.95 9.15
N GLY A 129 -10.22 -15.72 10.31
CA GLY A 129 -10.91 -15.87 11.58
C GLY A 129 -11.60 -14.59 12.03
N ALA A 130 -12.32 -14.70 13.14
CA ALA A 130 -13.08 -13.56 13.68
C ALA A 130 -12.20 -12.35 14.02
N VAL A 131 -11.00 -12.60 14.57
CA VAL A 131 -10.07 -11.53 14.95
C VAL A 131 -9.60 -10.76 13.71
N MET A 132 -9.24 -11.50 12.67
CA MET A 132 -8.78 -10.89 11.41
C MET A 132 -9.92 -10.11 10.74
N ALA A 133 -11.12 -10.70 10.71
CA ALA A 133 -12.28 -10.04 10.12
C ALA A 133 -12.61 -8.74 10.84
N LYS A 134 -12.55 -8.75 12.17
CA LYS A 134 -12.80 -7.55 12.96
C LYS A 134 -11.74 -6.48 12.69
N SER A 135 -10.47 -6.86 12.65
CA SER A 135 -9.38 -5.94 12.36
C SER A 135 -9.57 -5.26 11.01
N TYR A 136 -9.94 -6.04 10.01
CA TYR A 136 -10.18 -5.54 8.66
C TYR A 136 -11.32 -4.52 8.64
N VAL A 137 -12.45 -4.89 9.22
CA VAL A 137 -13.63 -4.02 9.23
C VAL A 137 -13.37 -2.74 10.03
N ASP A 138 -12.71 -2.88 11.20
CA ASP A 138 -12.36 -1.72 12.02
C ASP A 138 -11.48 -0.73 11.27
N TYR A 139 -10.54 -1.25 10.47
CA TYR A 139 -9.66 -0.39 9.67
C TYR A 139 -10.49 0.48 8.71
N PHE A 140 -11.41 -0.12 7.98
CA PHE A 140 -12.21 0.61 6.99
C PHE A 140 -13.39 1.37 7.58
N LYS A 141 -13.64 1.27 8.88
CA LYS A 141 -14.62 2.12 9.56
C LYS A 141 -14.11 3.54 9.73
N GLU A 142 -12.79 3.71 9.77
CA GLU A 142 -12.20 5.03 9.92
C GLU A 142 -12.28 5.79 8.60
N GLU A 143 -12.87 6.96 8.65
CA GLU A 143 -13.10 7.81 7.48
C GLU A 143 -11.80 8.15 6.78
N GLU A 144 -10.76 8.43 7.54
CA GLU A 144 -9.42 8.74 7.01
C GLU A 144 -8.88 7.59 6.17
N HIS A 145 -9.06 6.34 6.65
CA HIS A 145 -8.61 5.16 5.91
C HIS A 145 -9.39 4.98 4.61
N GLN A 146 -10.70 5.20 4.67
CA GLN A 146 -11.55 5.12 3.49
C GLN A 146 -11.11 6.13 2.43
N GLU A 147 -10.82 7.35 2.86
CA GLU A 147 -10.40 8.42 1.97
C GLU A 147 -9.06 8.11 1.31
N ILE A 148 -8.09 7.64 2.09
CA ILE A 148 -6.78 7.28 1.56
C ILE A 148 -6.92 6.14 0.55
N TYR A 149 -7.71 5.13 0.88
CA TYR A 149 -7.94 4.00 -0.02
C TYR A 149 -8.53 4.47 -1.35
N LYS A 150 -9.57 5.30 -1.29
CA LYS A 150 -10.22 5.82 -2.50
C LYS A 150 -9.26 6.64 -3.36
N ARG A 151 -8.45 7.49 -2.72
CA ARG A 151 -7.47 8.30 -3.45
C ARG A 151 -6.36 7.44 -4.05
N LEU A 152 -5.95 6.38 -3.35
CA LEU A 152 -4.98 5.44 -3.90
C LEU A 152 -5.51 4.74 -5.15
N LEU A 153 -6.78 4.39 -5.16
CA LEU A 153 -7.40 3.77 -6.34
C LEU A 153 -7.34 4.69 -7.55
N ASP A 154 -7.39 6.01 -7.33
CA ASP A 154 -7.25 6.98 -8.41
C ASP A 154 -5.81 7.12 -8.91
N GLU A 155 -4.83 6.75 -8.07
CA GLU A 155 -3.42 6.86 -8.43
C GLU A 155 -2.87 5.63 -9.14
N VAL A 156 -3.54 4.49 -9.00
CA VAL A 156 -3.02 3.22 -9.51
C VAL A 156 -3.93 2.66 -10.61
N GLU A 157 -3.33 1.79 -11.41
CA GLU A 157 -4.04 0.99 -12.40
C GLU A 157 -4.00 -0.44 -11.88
N LEU A 158 -5.17 -0.97 -11.53
CA LEU A 158 -5.25 -2.32 -10.97
C LEU A 158 -5.16 -3.35 -12.08
N GLU A 159 -4.20 -4.24 -11.94
CA GLU A 159 -4.02 -5.36 -12.85
C GLU A 159 -4.65 -6.61 -12.23
N GLU A 160 -4.95 -7.58 -13.07
CA GLU A 160 -5.40 -8.86 -12.57
C GLU A 160 -4.26 -9.51 -11.79
N GLU A 161 -4.62 -10.26 -10.76
CA GLU A 161 -3.65 -10.98 -9.96
C GLU A 161 -2.80 -11.88 -10.86
N GLU A 162 -1.48 -11.88 -10.64
CA GLU A 162 -0.58 -12.74 -11.38
C GLU A 162 -1.00 -14.20 -11.22
N VAL A 163 -1.23 -14.86 -12.35
CA VAL A 163 -1.52 -16.29 -12.35
C VAL A 163 -0.19 -17.01 -12.19
N THR A 164 -0.05 -17.75 -11.09
CA THR A 164 1.16 -18.54 -10.86
C THR A 164 1.21 -19.68 -11.89
N GLU A 165 2.41 -20.21 -12.12
CA GLU A 165 2.56 -21.35 -13.03
C GLU A 165 1.65 -22.52 -12.63
N ASP A 166 1.52 -22.75 -11.32
CA ASP A 166 0.65 -23.81 -10.81
C ASP A 166 -0.80 -23.55 -11.15
N SER A 167 -1.25 -22.30 -11.01
CA SER A 167 -2.61 -21.92 -11.39
C SER A 167 -2.84 -22.08 -12.88
N GLN A 168 -1.84 -21.76 -13.70
CA GLN A 168 -1.92 -21.94 -15.14
C GLN A 168 -2.03 -23.40 -15.53
N LYS A 169 -1.29 -24.28 -14.85
CA LYS A 169 -1.35 -25.71 -15.11
C LYS A 169 -2.73 -26.28 -14.82
N PHE A 170 -3.39 -25.80 -13.79
CA PHE A 170 -4.72 -26.26 -13.43
C PHE A 170 -5.81 -25.65 -14.28
N ALA A 171 -5.55 -24.46 -14.81
CA ALA A 171 -6.51 -23.76 -15.66
C ALA A 171 -6.49 -24.27 -17.09
N GLY A 172 -5.40 -24.91 -17.48
CA GLY A 172 -5.22 -25.41 -18.84
C GLY A 172 -5.82 -26.79 -19.10
#